data_7a46abd8e100a945f9be83f25b34f1fc
#
_entry.id   7a46abd8e100a945f9be83f25b34f1fc
#
_cell.length_a   1.000
_cell.length_b   1.000
_cell.length_c   1.000
_cell.angle_alpha   90.00
_cell.angle_beta   90.00
_cell.angle_gamma   90.00
#
_symmetry.space_group_name_H-M   'P 1'
#
loop_
_entity.id
_entity.type
_entity.pdbx_description
1 polymer ?
#
loop_
_entity_poly.entity_id
_entity_poly.type
_entity_poly.pdbx_seq_one_letter_code
_entity_poly.pdbx_strand_id
1 'polypeptide(L)'
;MHTPNLADENYAALAKLFPNAVTETIDPVTGEVVRAIDKDVLMQEINTRVVEGREERYQFTWPDKKKAILAANAPVSATLRPCREESVDFDSTENLYIEGDNLEVLKLLQETYLGKVKMIYIDPPYNTGNDFVYNDDFAEDADSYLDRSGQFDEDGNRLVQNTESNGRFHTDWLNMIYPRLKLAKSLLSDDGVIFISIDDNEQENVRKICDEVFGSGNFIAQVIWERAYAPINLKKHFSTSHDYIIVYAKNIDIAICNGLPRGIDQNKDYKNPDNDPRGPWKVGNPSVGPAVAKNVYEIVSPTGRKMLPPSGRSWLYSKEKFAEMLADNRIYWGSDGNSIWAPKMFLSEVKQGVTPMSVWKYTEVGHSQDATKQLKELFDGKAFFDYPKSIELIKRCIQLYSDSDCYIMDFFSGSATTAHAVMQLNAEELATTHTHTHTHTHTHRWKILHHQKLVTASSSWCSCLN
;
A
#
# COMPACT_ATOMS: atom_id res chain seq x y z
N MET A 1 18.86 24.59 31.25
CA MET A 1 17.97 24.44 30.07
C MET A 1 18.86 24.58 28.85
N HIS A 2 18.98 23.55 28.06
CA HIS A 2 19.63 23.66 26.73
C HIS A 2 18.53 24.06 25.74
N THR A 3 18.79 25.12 24.98
CA THR A 3 17.95 25.46 23.81
C THR A 3 18.12 24.40 22.74
N PRO A 4 17.05 23.97 22.05
CA PRO A 4 17.17 23.02 20.95
C PRO A 4 18.07 23.60 19.85
N ASN A 5 18.79 22.70 19.17
CA ASN A 5 19.60 23.09 18.02
C ASN A 5 18.66 23.30 16.82
N LEU A 6 18.40 24.53 16.44
CA LEU A 6 17.54 24.90 15.32
C LEU A 6 18.01 24.32 13.97
N ALA A 7 19.31 24.08 13.80
CA ALA A 7 19.82 23.45 12.58
C ALA A 7 19.39 21.99 12.47
N ASP A 8 19.38 21.25 13.57
CA ASP A 8 18.94 19.86 13.60
C ASP A 8 17.44 19.75 13.38
N GLU A 9 16.65 20.67 13.94
CA GLU A 9 15.21 20.74 13.70
C GLU A 9 14.90 21.06 12.23
N ASN A 10 15.58 22.05 11.66
CA ASN A 10 15.44 22.40 10.24
C ASN A 10 15.88 21.26 9.32
N TYR A 11 17.00 20.59 9.67
CA TYR A 11 17.43 19.40 8.94
C TYR A 11 16.34 18.31 8.96
N ALA A 12 15.80 17.99 10.13
CA ALA A 12 14.76 16.98 10.27
C ALA A 12 13.49 17.32 9.46
N ALA A 13 13.10 18.60 9.45
CA ALA A 13 11.98 19.09 8.66
C ALA A 13 12.23 18.94 7.14
N LEU A 14 13.40 19.38 6.68
CA LEU A 14 13.79 19.24 5.26
C LEU A 14 13.94 17.78 4.84
N ALA A 15 14.53 16.93 5.66
CA ALA A 15 14.68 15.52 5.41
C ALA A 15 13.33 14.79 5.30
N LYS A 16 12.34 15.23 6.07
CA LYS A 16 10.95 14.71 5.97
C LYS A 16 10.26 15.14 4.68
N LEU A 17 10.43 16.40 4.27
CA LEU A 17 9.81 16.95 3.07
C LEU A 17 10.47 16.45 1.79
N PHE A 18 11.80 16.37 1.79
CA PHE A 18 12.63 16.04 0.62
C PHE A 18 13.61 14.91 0.94
N PRO A 19 13.14 13.67 1.14
CA PRO A 19 13.99 12.55 1.54
C PRO A 19 15.07 12.20 0.51
N ASN A 20 14.84 12.49 -0.76
CA ASN A 20 15.84 12.32 -1.82
C ASN A 20 16.97 13.36 -1.80
N ALA A 21 16.78 14.47 -1.08
CA ALA A 21 17.83 15.46 -0.85
C ALA A 21 18.73 15.13 0.37
N VAL A 22 18.44 14.06 1.10
CA VAL A 22 19.29 13.60 2.21
C VAL A 22 20.51 12.86 1.64
N THR A 23 21.69 13.23 2.09
CA THR A 23 22.98 12.61 1.71
C THR A 23 23.86 12.43 2.94
N GLU A 24 25.04 11.83 2.76
CA GLU A 24 26.07 11.72 3.78
C GLU A 24 27.28 12.58 3.39
N THR A 25 27.89 13.20 4.37
CA THR A 25 29.16 13.93 4.23
C THR A 25 30.09 13.62 5.40
N ILE A 26 31.36 13.98 5.25
CA ILE A 26 32.33 13.84 6.34
C ILE A 26 32.41 15.16 7.09
N ASP A 27 32.18 15.12 8.39
CA ASP A 27 32.39 16.27 9.27
C ASP A 27 33.88 16.68 9.24
N PRO A 28 34.20 17.92 8.82
CA PRO A 28 35.59 18.34 8.68
C PRO A 28 36.33 18.48 10.02
N VAL A 29 35.61 18.49 11.13
CA VAL A 29 36.22 18.64 12.48
C VAL A 29 36.43 17.27 13.15
N THR A 30 35.39 16.40 13.08
CA THR A 30 35.41 15.09 13.75
C THR A 30 35.90 13.96 12.84
N GLY A 31 35.85 14.11 11.52
CA GLY A 31 36.13 13.07 10.53
C GLY A 31 35.06 11.97 10.46
N GLU A 32 33.92 12.12 11.15
CA GLU A 32 32.84 11.17 11.16
C GLU A 32 31.89 11.40 9.98
N VAL A 33 31.24 10.33 9.50
CA VAL A 33 30.19 10.44 8.50
C VAL A 33 28.93 10.96 9.16
N VAL A 34 28.43 12.10 8.69
CA VAL A 34 27.22 12.75 9.17
C VAL A 34 26.22 12.92 8.05
N ARG A 35 24.94 12.91 8.38
CA ARG A 35 23.88 13.19 7.43
C ARG A 35 23.82 14.68 7.09
N ALA A 36 23.61 14.99 5.83
CA ALA A 36 23.53 16.36 5.30
C ALA A 36 22.42 16.49 4.26
N ILE A 37 22.08 17.72 3.90
CA ILE A 37 21.16 18.02 2.80
C ILE A 37 21.98 18.33 1.54
N ASP A 38 21.64 17.63 0.48
CA ASP A 38 22.15 17.91 -0.86
C ASP A 38 21.50 19.17 -1.42
N LYS A 39 22.31 20.21 -1.57
CA LYS A 39 21.85 21.50 -2.06
C LYS A 39 21.26 21.41 -3.47
N ASP A 40 21.89 20.68 -4.37
CA ASP A 40 21.50 20.66 -5.77
C ASP A 40 20.20 19.88 -5.97
N VAL A 41 20.04 18.76 -5.25
CA VAL A 41 18.78 17.99 -5.22
C VAL A 41 17.68 18.82 -4.59
N LEU A 42 17.93 19.46 -3.45
CA LEU A 42 16.93 20.31 -2.81
C LEU A 42 16.50 21.46 -3.72
N MET A 43 17.46 22.11 -4.41
CA MET A 43 17.15 23.21 -5.33
C MET A 43 16.32 22.76 -6.53
N GLN A 44 16.46 21.53 -7.00
CA GLN A 44 15.59 20.95 -8.04
C GLN A 44 14.16 20.72 -7.56
N GLU A 45 14.00 20.34 -6.28
CA GLU A 45 12.67 20.11 -5.70
C GLU A 45 11.87 21.40 -5.45
N ILE A 46 12.55 22.50 -5.10
CA ILE A 46 11.90 23.74 -4.69
C ILE A 46 11.86 24.82 -5.79
N ASN A 47 12.44 24.54 -6.94
CA ASN A 47 12.49 25.50 -8.06
C ASN A 47 11.67 25.03 -9.26
N THR A 48 11.13 25.99 -10.00
CA THR A 48 10.56 25.78 -11.34
C THR A 48 11.62 25.70 -12.43
N ARG A 49 12.89 25.97 -12.10
CA ARG A 49 14.04 25.89 -13.02
C ARG A 49 15.03 24.85 -12.53
N VAL A 50 15.60 24.09 -13.47
CA VAL A 50 16.58 23.04 -13.17
C VAL A 50 17.94 23.64 -12.83
N VAL A 51 18.57 23.16 -11.75
CA VAL A 51 19.95 23.48 -11.36
C VAL A 51 20.86 22.30 -11.74
N GLU A 52 21.97 22.57 -12.43
CA GLU A 52 22.96 21.55 -12.80
C GLU A 52 24.10 21.51 -11.79
N GLY A 53 24.39 20.33 -11.25
CA GLY A 53 25.54 20.04 -10.39
C GLY A 53 26.46 18.99 -11.00
N ARG A 54 27.75 19.01 -10.65
CA ARG A 54 28.80 18.12 -11.21
C ARG A 54 29.28 17.05 -10.24
N GLU A 55 28.76 16.96 -9.03
CA GLU A 55 29.20 15.98 -8.04
C GLU A 55 28.63 14.59 -8.34
N GLU A 56 29.52 13.59 -8.44
CA GLU A 56 29.13 12.20 -8.63
C GLU A 56 28.49 11.67 -7.36
N ARG A 57 27.24 11.21 -7.48
CA ARG A 57 26.51 10.46 -6.46
C ARG A 57 25.55 9.51 -7.13
N TYR A 58 25.18 8.47 -6.40
CA TYR A 58 24.19 7.54 -6.89
C TYR A 58 22.85 8.27 -7.09
N GLN A 59 22.38 8.28 -8.31
CA GLN A 59 21.06 8.79 -8.69
C GLN A 59 20.45 7.83 -9.69
N PHE A 60 19.18 7.48 -9.47
CA PHE A 60 18.41 6.84 -10.51
C PHE A 60 18.02 7.89 -11.55
N THR A 61 18.56 7.79 -12.74
CA THR A 61 18.39 8.82 -13.80
C THR A 61 17.98 8.18 -15.12
N TRP A 62 17.23 8.93 -15.91
CA TRP A 62 16.80 8.59 -17.26
C TRP A 62 16.64 9.86 -18.11
N PRO A 63 16.58 9.75 -19.46
CA PRO A 63 16.34 10.91 -20.32
C PRO A 63 15.04 11.64 -19.95
N ASP A 64 15.06 12.98 -19.94
CA ASP A 64 13.94 13.85 -19.59
C ASP A 64 13.42 13.79 -18.14
N LYS A 65 14.10 13.11 -17.21
CA LYS A 65 13.75 13.12 -15.79
C LYS A 65 13.53 14.54 -15.25
N LYS A 66 14.37 15.51 -15.66
CA LYS A 66 14.24 16.90 -15.26
C LYS A 66 12.91 17.51 -15.71
N LYS A 67 12.44 17.18 -16.92
CA LYS A 67 11.13 17.62 -17.40
C LYS A 67 10.00 17.00 -16.56
N ALA A 68 10.09 15.71 -16.23
CA ALA A 68 9.12 15.04 -15.36
C ALA A 68 9.02 15.69 -13.96
N ILE A 69 10.17 16.11 -13.38
CA ILE A 69 10.19 16.88 -12.12
C ILE A 69 9.44 18.20 -12.26
N LEU A 70 9.73 18.96 -13.34
CA LEU A 70 9.08 20.24 -13.60
C LEU A 70 7.59 20.08 -13.89
N ALA A 71 7.19 19.02 -14.57
CA ALA A 71 5.80 18.74 -14.86
C ALA A 71 4.95 18.60 -13.58
N ALA A 72 5.47 17.94 -12.56
CA ALA A 72 4.80 17.86 -11.26
C ALA A 72 4.58 19.24 -10.61
N ASN A 73 5.53 20.15 -10.80
CA ASN A 73 5.52 21.48 -10.17
C ASN A 73 4.81 22.56 -11.00
N ALA A 74 4.56 22.30 -12.29
CA ALA A 74 3.91 23.27 -13.17
C ALA A 74 2.45 23.52 -12.74
N PRO A 75 2.01 24.78 -12.67
CA PRO A 75 0.63 25.10 -12.35
C PRO A 75 -0.32 24.67 -13.47
N VAL A 76 -1.57 24.40 -13.11
CA VAL A 76 -2.68 24.12 -14.03
C VAL A 76 -3.69 25.27 -13.95
N SER A 77 -4.22 25.68 -15.10
CA SER A 77 -5.24 26.73 -15.21
C SER A 77 -6.65 26.17 -15.43
N ALA A 78 -6.85 24.85 -15.25
CA ALA A 78 -8.12 24.17 -15.37
C ALA A 78 -8.96 24.23 -14.09
N THR A 79 -10.22 23.84 -14.17
CA THR A 79 -11.11 23.70 -13.01
C THR A 79 -11.99 22.46 -13.17
N LEU A 80 -12.33 21.84 -12.05
CA LEU A 80 -13.31 20.74 -12.02
C LEU A 80 -14.73 21.29 -12.23
N ARG A 81 -15.50 20.63 -13.08
CA ARG A 81 -16.91 20.99 -13.36
C ARG A 81 -17.82 19.87 -12.86
N PRO A 82 -18.84 20.18 -12.03
CA PRO A 82 -19.84 19.19 -11.64
C PRO A 82 -20.64 18.72 -12.87
N CYS A 83 -20.81 17.40 -13.01
CA CYS A 83 -21.66 16.76 -14.01
C CYS A 83 -22.84 16.10 -13.31
N ARG A 84 -23.90 16.88 -13.03
CA ARG A 84 -25.08 16.39 -12.28
C ARG A 84 -25.88 15.38 -13.07
N GLU A 85 -25.89 15.50 -14.38
CA GLU A 85 -26.67 14.65 -15.29
C GLU A 85 -26.18 13.20 -15.29
N GLU A 86 -24.90 12.98 -15.05
CA GLU A 86 -24.25 11.66 -15.03
C GLU A 86 -23.95 11.16 -13.62
N SER A 87 -24.29 11.96 -12.60
CA SER A 87 -24.04 11.61 -11.21
C SER A 87 -25.23 10.92 -10.56
N VAL A 88 -24.97 9.90 -9.76
CA VAL A 88 -25.95 9.26 -8.89
C VAL A 88 -25.89 9.91 -7.51
N ASP A 89 -27.05 10.33 -6.99
CA ASP A 89 -27.17 10.95 -5.66
C ASP A 89 -26.19 12.11 -5.43
N PHE A 90 -26.02 12.98 -6.42
CA PHE A 90 -25.01 14.04 -6.44
C PHE A 90 -24.95 14.87 -5.15
N ASP A 91 -26.09 15.21 -4.55
CA ASP A 91 -26.15 16.08 -3.39
C ASP A 91 -25.91 15.34 -2.04
N SER A 92 -25.95 14.00 -2.03
CA SER A 92 -25.80 13.17 -0.83
C SER A 92 -24.58 12.25 -0.86
N THR A 93 -24.03 11.94 -2.04
CA THR A 93 -22.83 11.11 -2.15
C THR A 93 -21.58 11.86 -1.67
N GLU A 94 -20.68 11.14 -1.01
CA GLU A 94 -19.37 11.64 -0.62
C GLU A 94 -18.26 11.04 -1.50
N ASN A 95 -18.64 10.17 -2.45
CA ASN A 95 -17.73 9.58 -3.43
C ASN A 95 -17.59 10.49 -4.64
N LEU A 96 -16.37 10.61 -5.17
CA LEU A 96 -16.08 11.44 -6.34
C LEU A 96 -15.48 10.57 -7.44
N TYR A 97 -16.03 10.73 -8.65
CA TYR A 97 -15.44 10.27 -9.89
C TYR A 97 -15.09 11.47 -10.76
N ILE A 98 -13.83 11.59 -11.18
CA ILE A 98 -13.33 12.74 -11.92
C ILE A 98 -12.79 12.26 -13.26
N GLU A 99 -13.31 12.80 -14.35
CA GLU A 99 -12.87 12.51 -15.72
C GLU A 99 -11.95 13.62 -16.21
N GLY A 100 -10.78 13.25 -16.79
CA GLY A 100 -9.80 14.17 -17.32
C GLY A 100 -8.38 13.57 -17.36
N ASP A 101 -7.35 14.36 -17.59
CA ASP A 101 -5.96 13.94 -17.43
C ASP A 101 -5.61 13.80 -15.96
N ASN A 102 -5.07 12.64 -15.56
CA ASN A 102 -4.82 12.38 -14.15
C ASN A 102 -3.69 13.21 -13.55
N LEU A 103 -2.71 13.68 -14.34
CA LEU A 103 -1.67 14.58 -13.85
C LEU A 103 -2.26 15.96 -13.50
N GLU A 104 -3.13 16.50 -14.36
CA GLU A 104 -3.81 17.78 -14.11
C GLU A 104 -4.76 17.68 -12.92
N VAL A 105 -5.55 16.61 -12.86
CA VAL A 105 -6.49 16.42 -11.75
C VAL A 105 -5.77 16.24 -10.40
N LEU A 106 -4.67 15.50 -10.35
CA LEU A 106 -3.87 15.40 -9.13
C LEU A 106 -3.38 16.77 -8.63
N LYS A 107 -3.03 17.69 -9.57
CA LYS A 107 -2.67 19.06 -9.21
C LYS A 107 -3.86 19.85 -8.66
N LEU A 108 -5.03 19.76 -9.29
CA LEU A 108 -6.24 20.44 -8.82
C LEU A 108 -6.69 19.94 -7.45
N LEU A 109 -6.54 18.65 -7.18
CA LEU A 109 -6.90 18.05 -5.89
C LEU A 109 -6.01 18.49 -4.73
N GLN A 110 -4.82 19.02 -4.98
CA GLN A 110 -3.95 19.54 -3.92
C GLN A 110 -4.59 20.66 -3.10
N GLU A 111 -5.39 21.52 -3.69
CA GLU A 111 -6.05 22.60 -2.93
C GLU A 111 -6.98 22.09 -1.83
N THR A 112 -7.67 20.98 -2.09
CA THR A 112 -8.71 20.48 -1.17
C THR A 112 -8.24 19.26 -0.37
N TYR A 113 -7.41 18.40 -0.97
CA TYR A 113 -7.05 17.08 -0.43
C TYR A 113 -5.58 16.92 -0.04
N LEU A 114 -4.80 18.01 0.01
CA LEU A 114 -3.41 17.97 0.45
C LEU A 114 -3.32 17.34 1.85
N GLY A 115 -2.56 16.25 1.98
CA GLY A 115 -2.35 15.54 3.24
C GLY A 115 -3.60 14.86 3.83
N LYS A 116 -4.64 14.58 3.03
CA LYS A 116 -5.90 14.00 3.53
C LYS A 116 -6.17 12.57 3.08
N VAL A 117 -5.50 12.07 2.06
CA VAL A 117 -5.76 10.74 1.51
C VAL A 117 -5.07 9.69 2.37
N LYS A 118 -5.83 8.78 2.95
CA LYS A 118 -5.29 7.73 3.83
C LYS A 118 -4.66 6.58 3.06
N MET A 119 -5.24 6.20 1.93
CA MET A 119 -4.76 5.08 1.14
C MET A 119 -4.90 5.42 -0.35
N ILE A 120 -3.83 5.16 -1.10
CA ILE A 120 -3.84 5.21 -2.55
C ILE A 120 -3.59 3.79 -3.07
N TYR A 121 -4.42 3.34 -4.00
CA TYR A 121 -4.17 2.15 -4.81
C TYR A 121 -4.09 2.57 -6.26
N ILE A 122 -3.09 2.10 -6.99
CA ILE A 122 -2.98 2.31 -8.43
C ILE A 122 -2.58 1.03 -9.16
N ASP A 123 -3.11 0.92 -10.37
CA ASP A 123 -2.81 -0.11 -11.35
C ASP A 123 -2.39 0.55 -12.67
N PRO A 124 -1.15 1.11 -12.75
CA PRO A 124 -0.68 1.80 -13.95
C PRO A 124 -0.47 0.82 -15.10
N PRO A 125 -0.33 1.29 -16.35
CA PRO A 125 0.09 0.45 -17.47
C PRO A 125 1.38 -0.31 -17.14
N TYR A 126 1.44 -1.60 -17.45
CA TYR A 126 2.58 -2.46 -17.11
C TYR A 126 3.76 -2.36 -18.08
N ASN A 127 3.58 -1.60 -19.16
CA ASN A 127 4.59 -1.41 -20.19
C ASN A 127 4.99 -2.73 -20.87
N THR A 128 4.00 -3.53 -21.28
CA THR A 128 4.20 -4.86 -21.88
C THR A 128 4.51 -4.80 -23.38
N GLY A 129 4.71 -3.62 -23.95
CA GLY A 129 4.90 -3.39 -25.39
C GLY A 129 3.60 -3.22 -26.18
N ASN A 130 2.46 -3.55 -25.59
CA ASN A 130 1.12 -3.31 -26.13
C ASN A 130 0.33 -2.25 -25.33
N ASP A 131 0.90 -1.80 -24.26
CA ASP A 131 0.28 -0.80 -23.38
C ASP A 131 0.48 0.62 -23.89
N PHE A 132 -0.42 1.50 -23.48
CA PHE A 132 -0.36 2.91 -23.79
C PHE A 132 0.24 3.66 -22.62
N VAL A 133 1.26 4.43 -22.91
CA VAL A 133 1.85 5.40 -22.01
C VAL A 133 1.25 6.76 -22.35
N TYR A 134 0.81 7.52 -21.36
CA TYR A 134 0.34 8.87 -21.54
C TYR A 134 1.51 9.72 -22.07
N ASN A 135 1.30 10.40 -23.20
CA ASN A 135 2.32 11.27 -23.78
C ASN A 135 2.17 12.65 -23.13
N ASP A 136 2.88 12.87 -22.02
CA ASP A 136 2.95 14.16 -21.36
C ASP A 136 3.97 15.04 -22.12
N ASP A 137 3.59 15.55 -23.30
CA ASP A 137 4.46 16.39 -24.11
C ASP A 137 4.46 17.82 -23.54
N PHE A 138 5.46 18.12 -22.74
CA PHE A 138 5.60 19.35 -21.94
C PHE A 138 5.90 20.63 -22.79
N ALA A 139 5.87 20.51 -24.10
CA ALA A 139 6.27 21.59 -25.02
C ALA A 139 5.13 22.16 -25.86
N GLU A 140 3.90 21.67 -25.76
CA GLU A 140 2.81 22.04 -26.66
C GLU A 140 1.76 22.98 -26.05
N ASP A 141 1.18 23.80 -26.91
CA ASP A 141 0.11 24.74 -26.63
C ASP A 141 -1.20 24.01 -26.30
N ALA A 142 -2.01 24.54 -25.40
CA ALA A 142 -3.23 23.92 -24.88
C ALA A 142 -4.25 23.46 -25.95
N ASP A 143 -4.30 24.14 -27.10
CA ASP A 143 -5.19 23.80 -28.21
C ASP A 143 -4.73 22.54 -28.96
N SER A 144 -3.42 22.35 -29.12
CA SER A 144 -2.83 21.16 -29.73
C SER A 144 -2.96 19.93 -28.80
N TYR A 145 -3.01 20.15 -27.49
CA TYR A 145 -3.22 19.11 -26.46
C TYR A 145 -4.65 18.58 -26.47
N LEU A 146 -5.65 19.45 -26.67
CA LEU A 146 -7.07 19.03 -26.72
C LEU A 146 -7.37 18.15 -27.93
N ASP A 147 -6.79 18.42 -29.10
CA ASP A 147 -6.95 17.58 -30.29
C ASP A 147 -6.23 16.23 -30.18
N ARG A 148 -5.11 16.16 -29.43
CA ARG A 148 -4.35 14.92 -29.20
C ARG A 148 -4.73 14.17 -27.95
N SER A 149 -5.42 14.78 -27.01
CA SER A 149 -5.87 14.15 -25.76
C SER A 149 -6.95 13.07 -25.99
N GLY A 150 -7.51 13.02 -27.22
CA GLY A 150 -8.21 11.85 -27.71
C GLY A 150 -7.21 10.70 -27.86
N GLN A 151 -7.17 9.76 -26.93
CA GLN A 151 -6.31 8.55 -27.00
C GLN A 151 -6.69 7.63 -28.18
N PHE A 152 -7.60 8.06 -29.00
CA PHE A 152 -8.13 7.35 -30.16
C PHE A 152 -8.22 8.34 -31.33
N ASP A 153 -7.91 7.86 -32.53
CA ASP A 153 -8.23 8.55 -33.78
C ASP A 153 -9.74 8.51 -34.08
N GLU A 154 -10.17 9.13 -35.16
CA GLU A 154 -11.58 9.15 -35.60
C GLU A 154 -12.11 7.73 -35.87
N ASP A 155 -11.25 6.75 -36.09
CA ASP A 155 -11.56 5.34 -36.30
C ASP A 155 -11.54 4.51 -35.02
N GLY A 156 -11.24 5.11 -33.86
CA GLY A 156 -11.18 4.46 -32.55
C GLY A 156 -9.87 3.70 -32.28
N ASN A 157 -8.79 3.98 -33.04
CA ASN A 157 -7.50 3.39 -32.80
C ASN A 157 -6.70 4.23 -31.79
N ARG A 158 -6.03 3.59 -30.86
CA ARG A 158 -5.19 4.25 -29.87
C ARG A 158 -3.98 4.93 -30.52
N LEU A 159 -3.73 6.19 -30.21
CA LEU A 159 -2.78 7.03 -30.95
C LEU A 159 -1.30 6.76 -30.65
N VAL A 160 -0.94 6.26 -29.47
CA VAL A 160 0.48 5.99 -29.12
C VAL A 160 0.62 4.68 -28.35
N GLN A 161 1.21 3.69 -28.99
CA GLN A 161 1.61 2.44 -28.35
C GLN A 161 3.11 2.52 -28.00
N ASN A 162 3.46 2.26 -26.75
CA ASN A 162 4.85 2.15 -26.34
C ASN A 162 5.38 0.74 -26.66
N THR A 163 6.12 0.61 -27.74
CA THR A 163 6.64 -0.69 -28.20
C THR A 163 8.05 -0.93 -27.70
N GLU A 164 8.42 -2.21 -27.45
CA GLU A 164 9.80 -2.57 -27.05
C GLU A 164 10.87 -2.15 -28.06
N SER A 165 10.51 -1.94 -29.31
CA SER A 165 11.41 -1.38 -30.34
C SER A 165 11.68 0.11 -30.19
N ASN A 166 10.92 0.82 -29.36
CA ASN A 166 11.16 2.20 -29.03
C ASN A 166 12.40 2.32 -28.13
N GLY A 167 13.45 3.00 -28.56
CA GLY A 167 14.65 3.23 -27.75
C GLY A 167 14.40 4.03 -26.44
N ARG A 168 13.18 4.54 -26.25
CA ARG A 168 12.70 5.26 -25.07
C ARG A 168 11.67 4.47 -24.24
N PHE A 169 11.50 3.20 -24.50
CA PHE A 169 10.45 2.35 -23.93
C PHE A 169 10.22 2.53 -22.42
N HIS A 170 11.25 2.34 -21.61
CA HIS A 170 11.18 2.60 -20.17
C HIS A 170 11.17 4.09 -19.82
N THR A 171 11.85 4.93 -20.62
CA THR A 171 11.93 6.37 -20.39
C THR A 171 10.57 7.04 -20.43
N ASP A 172 9.75 6.72 -21.44
CA ASP A 172 8.44 7.35 -21.62
C ASP A 172 7.50 6.93 -20.49
N TRP A 173 7.58 5.67 -20.07
CA TRP A 173 6.86 5.17 -18.91
C TRP A 173 7.29 5.86 -17.60
N LEU A 174 8.60 6.02 -17.39
CA LEU A 174 9.16 6.72 -16.22
C LEU A 174 8.74 8.19 -16.16
N ASN A 175 8.74 8.87 -17.31
CA ASN A 175 8.30 10.27 -17.41
C ASN A 175 6.81 10.42 -17.10
N MET A 176 5.99 9.44 -17.45
CA MET A 176 4.56 9.41 -17.15
C MET A 176 4.30 9.18 -15.65
N ILE A 177 4.94 8.18 -15.04
CA ILE A 177 4.59 7.76 -13.67
C ILE A 177 5.19 8.67 -12.58
N TYR A 178 6.41 9.19 -12.79
CA TYR A 178 7.15 9.95 -11.78
C TYR A 178 6.41 11.19 -11.25
N PRO A 179 5.92 12.12 -12.11
CA PRO A 179 5.20 13.31 -11.64
C PRO A 179 3.93 12.97 -10.88
N ARG A 180 3.23 11.90 -11.27
CA ARG A 180 2.02 11.41 -10.61
C ARG A 180 2.29 10.88 -9.21
N LEU A 181 3.37 10.13 -9.03
CA LEU A 181 3.79 9.64 -7.70
C LEU A 181 4.22 10.78 -6.76
N LYS A 182 4.89 11.82 -7.29
CA LYS A 182 5.22 13.01 -6.50
C LYS A 182 3.97 13.71 -5.97
N LEU A 183 2.97 13.91 -6.81
CA LEU A 183 1.69 14.50 -6.41
C LEU A 183 0.91 13.59 -5.46
N ALA A 184 0.90 12.30 -5.71
CA ALA A 184 0.29 11.31 -4.84
C ALA A 184 0.85 11.36 -3.40
N LYS A 185 2.19 11.48 -3.25
CA LYS A 185 2.82 11.67 -1.94
C LYS A 185 2.30 12.91 -1.23
N SER A 186 2.10 14.03 -1.94
CA SER A 186 1.60 15.27 -1.36
C SER A 186 0.15 15.12 -0.85
N LEU A 187 -0.67 14.35 -1.55
CA LEU A 187 -2.06 14.10 -1.20
C LEU A 187 -2.21 13.13 -0.03
N LEU A 188 -1.27 12.19 0.16
CA LEU A 188 -1.30 11.25 1.28
C LEU A 188 -1.25 11.99 2.62
N SER A 189 -2.07 11.53 3.58
CA SER A 189 -1.92 11.88 5.00
C SER A 189 -0.55 11.42 5.52
N ASP A 190 -0.09 11.97 6.63
CA ASP A 190 1.23 11.63 7.16
C ASP A 190 1.38 10.14 7.48
N ASP A 191 0.30 9.48 7.88
CA ASP A 191 0.20 8.04 8.14
C ASP A 191 -0.35 7.24 6.94
N GLY A 192 -0.46 7.89 5.78
CA GLY A 192 -1.01 7.32 4.55
C GLY A 192 -0.07 6.34 3.86
N VAL A 193 -0.66 5.44 3.07
CA VAL A 193 0.04 4.34 2.37
C VAL A 193 -0.37 4.28 0.92
N ILE A 194 0.57 3.98 0.02
CA ILE A 194 0.31 3.71 -1.38
C ILE A 194 0.61 2.26 -1.73
N PHE A 195 -0.28 1.65 -2.53
CA PHE A 195 -0.14 0.33 -3.13
C PHE A 195 -0.06 0.50 -4.65
N ILE A 196 0.93 -0.09 -5.28
CA ILE A 196 1.19 0.00 -6.72
C ILE A 196 1.28 -1.40 -7.29
N SER A 197 0.30 -1.80 -8.10
CA SER A 197 0.35 -3.05 -8.84
C SER A 197 1.26 -2.91 -10.05
N ILE A 198 2.10 -3.91 -10.31
CA ILE A 198 3.05 -3.94 -11.44
C ILE A 198 3.49 -5.38 -11.70
N ASP A 199 3.97 -5.67 -12.91
CA ASP A 199 4.62 -6.93 -13.26
C ASP A 199 6.15 -6.82 -13.39
N ASP A 200 6.80 -7.86 -13.90
CA ASP A 200 8.24 -7.93 -14.07
C ASP A 200 8.82 -6.84 -14.99
N ASN A 201 8.02 -6.24 -15.90
CA ASN A 201 8.55 -5.29 -16.87
C ASN A 201 9.05 -3.99 -16.22
N GLU A 202 8.32 -3.45 -15.25
CA GLU A 202 8.64 -2.15 -14.62
C GLU A 202 8.80 -2.21 -13.09
N GLN A 203 8.74 -3.39 -12.48
CA GLN A 203 8.82 -3.56 -11.03
C GLN A 203 10.07 -2.92 -10.41
N GLU A 204 11.24 -3.13 -11.02
CA GLU A 204 12.50 -2.54 -10.55
C GLU A 204 12.50 -1.01 -10.67
N ASN A 205 11.93 -0.48 -11.76
CA ASN A 205 11.85 0.95 -12.01
C ASN A 205 10.87 1.62 -11.03
N VAL A 206 9.69 1.02 -10.78
CA VAL A 206 8.75 1.49 -9.75
C VAL A 206 9.43 1.56 -8.40
N ARG A 207 10.18 0.51 -8.03
CA ARG A 207 10.89 0.47 -6.75
C ARG A 207 11.87 1.63 -6.60
N LYS A 208 12.71 1.89 -7.63
CA LYS A 208 13.70 2.96 -7.62
C LYS A 208 13.05 4.35 -7.58
N ILE A 209 11.98 4.56 -8.33
CA ILE A 209 11.23 5.83 -8.27
C ILE A 209 10.61 6.04 -6.90
N CYS A 210 10.00 5.01 -6.33
CA CYS A 210 9.38 5.12 -5.01
C CYS A 210 10.41 5.34 -3.90
N ASP A 211 11.60 4.73 -4.00
CA ASP A 211 12.71 5.01 -3.08
C ASP A 211 13.11 6.49 -3.14
N GLU A 212 13.09 7.11 -4.33
CA GLU A 212 13.38 8.53 -4.48
C GLU A 212 12.24 9.42 -4.00
N VAL A 213 11.00 9.12 -4.40
CA VAL A 213 9.83 9.94 -4.08
C VAL A 213 9.45 9.84 -2.62
N PHE A 214 9.29 8.65 -2.10
CA PHE A 214 8.82 8.40 -0.73
C PHE A 214 9.95 8.33 0.29
N GLY A 215 11.16 8.00 -0.15
CA GLY A 215 12.31 7.64 0.68
C GLY A 215 12.41 6.12 0.88
N SER A 216 13.60 5.54 0.70
CA SER A 216 13.83 4.09 0.85
C SER A 216 13.46 3.56 2.24
N GLY A 217 13.60 4.39 3.29
CA GLY A 217 13.20 4.06 4.66
C GLY A 217 11.70 3.88 4.86
N ASN A 218 10.88 4.37 3.93
CA ASN A 218 9.42 4.26 3.98
C ASN A 218 8.85 3.08 3.19
N PHE A 219 9.73 2.22 2.68
CA PHE A 219 9.31 0.97 2.05
C PHE A 219 8.72 0.00 3.08
N ILE A 220 7.49 -0.46 2.82
CA ILE A 220 6.80 -1.42 3.68
C ILE A 220 7.05 -2.84 3.19
N ALA A 221 6.64 -3.15 1.96
CA ALA A 221 6.71 -4.49 1.41
C ALA A 221 6.63 -4.51 -0.12
N GLN A 222 7.15 -5.57 -0.70
CA GLN A 222 6.81 -6.04 -2.03
C GLN A 222 5.99 -7.31 -1.86
N VAL A 223 4.70 -7.19 -2.13
CA VAL A 223 3.76 -8.31 -2.05
C VAL A 223 3.71 -9.03 -3.38
N ILE A 224 3.68 -10.35 -3.35
CA ILE A 224 3.49 -11.21 -4.51
C ILE A 224 2.03 -11.62 -4.54
N TRP A 225 1.30 -11.21 -5.57
CA TRP A 225 -0.05 -11.65 -5.82
C TRP A 225 -0.07 -12.81 -6.83
N GLU A 226 -0.53 -13.97 -6.40
CA GLU A 226 -0.75 -15.12 -7.27
C GLU A 226 -2.02 -14.88 -8.12
N ARG A 227 -1.83 -14.29 -9.32
CA ARG A 227 -2.93 -13.87 -10.21
C ARG A 227 -3.47 -14.97 -11.10
N ALA A 228 -2.75 -16.10 -11.22
CA ALA A 228 -3.12 -17.22 -12.05
C ALA A 228 -2.71 -18.55 -11.40
N TYR A 229 -3.59 -19.53 -11.43
CA TYR A 229 -3.36 -20.85 -10.82
C TYR A 229 -2.88 -21.91 -11.83
N ALA A 230 -3.14 -21.71 -13.12
CA ALA A 230 -2.80 -22.70 -14.16
C ALA A 230 -1.58 -22.24 -14.97
N PRO A 231 -0.62 -23.12 -15.23
CA PRO A 231 0.53 -22.79 -16.06
C PRO A 231 0.11 -22.64 -17.54
N ILE A 232 0.75 -21.72 -18.24
CA ILE A 232 0.60 -21.55 -19.69
C ILE A 232 1.59 -22.47 -20.38
N ASN A 233 1.14 -23.61 -20.88
CA ASN A 233 1.98 -24.66 -21.49
C ASN A 233 2.73 -24.22 -22.77
N LEU A 234 2.30 -23.10 -23.38
CA LEU A 234 2.97 -22.53 -24.55
C LEU A 234 4.25 -21.75 -24.20
N LYS A 235 4.50 -21.45 -22.94
CA LYS A 235 5.73 -20.76 -22.51
C LYS A 235 6.92 -21.72 -22.57
N LYS A 236 8.01 -21.27 -23.22
CA LYS A 236 9.22 -22.07 -23.43
C LYS A 236 10.00 -22.34 -22.14
N HIS A 237 9.94 -21.42 -21.18
CA HIS A 237 10.67 -21.50 -19.91
C HIS A 237 9.69 -21.53 -18.75
N PHE A 238 9.53 -20.41 -18.03
CA PHE A 238 8.61 -20.31 -16.91
C PHE A 238 7.30 -19.67 -17.33
N SER A 239 6.21 -20.14 -16.74
CA SER A 239 4.90 -19.50 -16.81
C SER A 239 4.76 -18.58 -15.62
N THR A 240 4.83 -17.27 -15.83
CA THR A 240 4.62 -16.27 -14.78
C THR A 240 3.17 -16.34 -14.30
N SER A 241 2.99 -16.60 -13.01
CA SER A 241 1.67 -16.75 -12.37
C SER A 241 1.37 -15.66 -11.35
N HIS A 242 2.21 -14.63 -11.24
CA HIS A 242 2.10 -13.58 -10.24
C HIS A 242 2.36 -12.20 -10.83
N ASP A 243 1.86 -11.20 -10.12
CA ASP A 243 2.25 -9.81 -10.24
C ASP A 243 2.74 -9.31 -8.87
N TYR A 244 3.30 -8.12 -8.81
CA TYR A 244 3.77 -7.48 -7.59
C TYR A 244 2.82 -6.38 -7.15
N ILE A 245 2.78 -6.13 -5.84
CA ILE A 245 2.20 -4.93 -5.27
C ILE A 245 3.28 -4.28 -4.41
N ILE A 246 3.76 -3.13 -4.85
CA ILE A 246 4.78 -2.36 -4.16
C ILE A 246 4.08 -1.45 -3.16
N VAL A 247 4.52 -1.48 -1.90
CA VAL A 247 3.85 -0.77 -0.80
C VAL A 247 4.82 0.18 -0.11
N TYR A 248 4.45 1.46 -0.05
CA TYR A 248 5.18 2.52 0.64
C TYR A 248 4.27 3.29 1.59
N ALA A 249 4.80 3.67 2.75
CA ALA A 249 4.18 4.69 3.58
C ALA A 249 4.67 6.09 3.18
N LYS A 250 3.91 7.13 3.50
CA LYS A 250 4.45 8.49 3.53
C LYS A 250 5.42 8.68 4.69
N ASN A 251 5.09 8.09 5.85
CA ASN A 251 5.97 7.99 7.00
C ASN A 251 5.71 6.65 7.72
N ILE A 252 6.67 5.74 7.63
CA ILE A 252 6.54 4.37 8.15
C ILE A 252 6.43 4.31 9.67
N ASP A 253 7.00 5.30 10.38
CA ASP A 253 7.01 5.31 11.85
C ASP A 253 5.61 5.50 12.46
N ILE A 254 4.69 6.09 11.70
CA ILE A 254 3.31 6.35 12.15
C ILE A 254 2.25 5.60 11.34
N ALA A 255 2.63 4.97 10.21
CA ALA A 255 1.72 4.13 9.45
C ALA A 255 1.42 2.83 10.21
N ILE A 256 0.15 2.58 10.50
CA ILE A 256 -0.28 1.42 11.29
C ILE A 256 -0.96 0.41 10.39
N CYS A 257 -0.44 -0.82 10.39
CA CYS A 257 -1.11 -1.94 9.75
C CYS A 257 -2.16 -2.55 10.70
N ASN A 258 -3.43 -2.54 10.29
CA ASN A 258 -4.56 -3.05 11.10
C ASN A 258 -4.49 -4.56 11.31
N GLY A 259 -3.82 -5.28 10.41
CA GLY A 259 -3.81 -6.74 10.37
C GLY A 259 -5.09 -7.31 9.72
N LEU A 260 -5.04 -8.59 9.39
CA LEU A 260 -6.17 -9.30 8.80
C LEU A 260 -7.08 -9.88 9.88
N PRO A 261 -8.41 -9.97 9.66
CA PRO A 261 -9.31 -10.64 10.59
C PRO A 261 -8.84 -12.07 10.86
N ARG A 262 -8.94 -12.52 12.10
CA ARG A 262 -8.60 -13.90 12.47
C ARG A 262 -9.68 -14.86 11.96
N GLY A 263 -9.29 -15.80 11.12
CA GLY A 263 -10.17 -16.86 10.65
C GLY A 263 -10.48 -17.91 11.76
N ILE A 264 -11.54 -18.69 11.55
CA ILE A 264 -11.95 -19.79 12.46
C ILE A 264 -10.80 -20.80 12.65
N ASP A 265 -10.07 -21.11 11.58
CA ASP A 265 -8.93 -22.05 11.63
C ASP A 265 -7.77 -21.58 12.52
N GLN A 266 -7.56 -20.28 12.65
CA GLN A 266 -6.50 -19.71 13.47
C GLN A 266 -6.85 -19.76 14.97
N ASN A 267 -8.13 -19.90 15.30
CA ASN A 267 -8.63 -19.97 16.66
C ASN A 267 -8.92 -21.41 17.13
N LYS A 268 -8.88 -22.41 16.24
CA LYS A 268 -9.20 -23.81 16.55
C LYS A 268 -8.33 -24.44 17.65
N ASP A 269 -7.10 -23.97 17.80
CA ASP A 269 -6.16 -24.47 18.83
C ASP A 269 -6.36 -23.81 20.20
N TYR A 270 -7.18 -22.76 20.28
CA TYR A 270 -7.53 -22.12 21.54
C TYR A 270 -8.68 -22.88 22.21
N LYS A 271 -8.39 -23.41 23.40
CA LYS A 271 -9.35 -24.19 24.22
C LYS A 271 -9.30 -23.67 25.64
N ASN A 272 -10.32 -23.97 26.43
CA ASN A 272 -10.34 -23.61 27.84
C ASN A 272 -10.58 -24.86 28.71
N PRO A 273 -9.60 -25.79 28.78
CA PRO A 273 -9.78 -27.06 29.47
C PRO A 273 -9.83 -26.94 31.00
N ASP A 274 -9.36 -25.86 31.56
CA ASP A 274 -9.28 -25.58 33.00
C ASP A 274 -10.25 -24.48 33.45
N ASN A 275 -11.18 -24.04 32.57
CA ASN A 275 -12.17 -23.01 32.84
C ASN A 275 -11.54 -21.69 33.36
N ASP A 276 -10.37 -21.30 32.82
CA ASP A 276 -9.72 -20.06 33.18
C ASP A 276 -10.64 -18.86 32.85
N PRO A 277 -10.85 -17.91 33.77
CA PRO A 277 -11.78 -16.80 33.58
C PRO A 277 -11.37 -15.84 32.43
N ARG A 278 -10.11 -15.86 31.98
CA ARG A 278 -9.61 -15.09 30.84
C ARG A 278 -10.05 -15.68 29.48
N GLY A 279 -10.66 -16.87 29.51
CA GLY A 279 -11.20 -17.52 28.31
C GLY A 279 -10.25 -18.52 27.65
N PRO A 280 -10.48 -18.86 26.37
CA PRO A 280 -9.69 -19.86 25.65
C PRO A 280 -8.21 -19.45 25.52
N TRP A 281 -7.32 -20.44 25.63
CA TRP A 281 -5.87 -20.27 25.49
C TRP A 281 -5.26 -21.43 24.70
N LYS A 282 -4.04 -21.21 24.20
CA LYS A 282 -3.20 -22.25 23.61
C LYS A 282 -1.82 -22.27 24.27
N VAL A 283 -1.11 -23.39 24.14
CA VAL A 283 0.27 -23.50 24.65
C VAL A 283 1.24 -22.68 23.80
N GLY A 284 2.09 -21.91 24.48
CA GLY A 284 3.21 -21.21 23.88
C GLY A 284 4.51 -22.01 23.99
N ASN A 285 5.57 -21.58 23.30
CA ASN A 285 6.88 -22.21 23.39
C ASN A 285 7.60 -21.76 24.68
N PRO A 286 8.06 -22.67 25.54
CA PRO A 286 8.74 -22.30 26.78
C PRO A 286 10.20 -21.90 26.62
N SER A 287 10.83 -22.20 25.48
CA SER A 287 12.27 -22.02 25.28
C SER A 287 12.61 -21.27 23.99
N VAL A 288 13.75 -20.58 23.99
CA VAL A 288 14.28 -19.80 22.87
C VAL A 288 15.78 -20.08 22.70
N GLY A 289 16.27 -19.99 21.48
CA GLY A 289 17.69 -20.03 21.12
C GLY A 289 18.12 -18.73 20.43
N PRO A 290 19.41 -18.39 20.46
CA PRO A 290 20.49 -19.01 21.23
C PRO A 290 20.35 -18.81 22.75
N ALA A 291 21.05 -19.65 23.54
CA ALA A 291 20.92 -19.63 25.01
C ALA A 291 21.41 -18.32 25.63
N VAL A 292 20.58 -17.75 26.51
CA VAL A 292 20.93 -16.62 27.37
C VAL A 292 21.19 -17.13 28.77
N ALA A 293 22.43 -17.04 29.28
CA ALA A 293 22.87 -17.67 30.51
C ALA A 293 21.97 -17.39 31.72
N LYS A 294 21.45 -16.18 31.91
CA LYS A 294 20.56 -15.80 33.00
C LYS A 294 19.19 -16.52 32.97
N ASN A 295 18.81 -17.06 31.83
CA ASN A 295 17.55 -17.77 31.63
C ASN A 295 17.75 -19.31 31.57
N VAL A 296 18.93 -19.82 31.95
CA VAL A 296 19.21 -21.24 32.13
C VAL A 296 19.16 -21.54 33.62
N TYR A 297 18.01 -22.01 34.09
CA TYR A 297 17.77 -22.35 35.49
C TYR A 297 16.84 -23.58 35.63
N GLU A 298 16.94 -24.29 36.77
CA GLU A 298 16.10 -25.44 37.06
C GLU A 298 14.67 -24.99 37.40
N ILE A 299 13.68 -25.67 36.82
CA ILE A 299 12.27 -25.55 37.14
C ILE A 299 11.77 -26.88 37.67
N VAL A 300 10.96 -26.85 38.69
CA VAL A 300 10.35 -28.05 39.28
C VAL A 300 8.86 -28.05 38.98
N SER A 301 8.34 -29.14 38.40
CA SER A 301 6.90 -29.33 38.16
C SER A 301 6.13 -29.53 39.45
N PRO A 302 4.79 -29.43 39.45
CA PRO A 302 3.95 -29.79 40.60
C PRO A 302 4.15 -31.22 41.08
N THR A 303 4.58 -32.14 40.20
CA THR A 303 4.85 -33.56 40.54
C THR A 303 6.28 -33.80 41.03
N GLY A 304 7.12 -32.73 41.15
CA GLY A 304 8.50 -32.83 41.63
C GLY A 304 9.56 -33.11 40.56
N ARG A 305 9.18 -33.15 39.28
CA ARG A 305 10.12 -33.31 38.16
C ARG A 305 10.97 -32.07 37.96
N LYS A 306 12.30 -32.24 37.98
CA LYS A 306 13.27 -31.20 37.69
C LYS A 306 13.53 -31.09 36.20
N MET A 307 13.55 -29.87 35.65
CA MET A 307 13.70 -29.58 34.23
C MET A 307 14.68 -28.43 34.01
N LEU A 308 15.53 -28.60 33.00
CA LEU A 308 16.39 -27.57 32.44
C LEU A 308 15.96 -27.31 31.00
N PRO A 309 16.25 -26.15 30.42
CA PRO A 309 15.99 -25.91 29.01
C PRO A 309 16.79 -26.86 28.11
N PRO A 310 16.33 -27.16 26.90
CA PRO A 310 17.07 -27.99 25.95
C PRO A 310 18.49 -27.45 25.71
N SER A 311 19.43 -28.34 25.39
CA SER A 311 20.82 -27.96 25.11
C SER A 311 20.90 -26.88 24.02
N GLY A 312 21.73 -25.86 24.24
CA GLY A 312 21.85 -24.69 23.34
C GLY A 312 20.68 -23.70 23.38
N ARG A 313 19.71 -23.89 24.29
CA ARG A 313 18.55 -22.99 24.46
C ARG A 313 18.46 -22.50 25.91
N SER A 314 17.66 -21.46 26.11
CA SER A 314 17.28 -20.97 27.43
C SER A 314 15.76 -20.92 27.55
N TRP A 315 15.25 -20.79 28.77
CA TRP A 315 13.84 -20.47 28.94
C TRP A 315 13.51 -19.11 28.32
N LEU A 316 12.30 -18.96 27.80
CA LEU A 316 11.83 -17.72 27.18
C LEU A 316 11.77 -16.58 28.21
N TYR A 317 11.44 -16.89 29.45
CA TYR A 317 11.26 -15.92 30.54
C TYR A 317 12.35 -16.01 31.60
N SER A 318 12.63 -14.91 32.28
CA SER A 318 13.48 -14.91 33.48
C SER A 318 12.82 -15.68 34.63
N LYS A 319 13.61 -16.04 35.63
CA LYS A 319 13.13 -16.75 36.82
C LYS A 319 12.04 -15.98 37.58
N GLU A 320 12.20 -14.65 37.66
CA GLU A 320 11.24 -13.76 38.30
C GLU A 320 9.92 -13.75 37.50
N LYS A 321 10.00 -13.58 36.18
CA LYS A 321 8.81 -13.56 35.31
C LYS A 321 8.09 -14.92 35.30
N PHE A 322 8.83 -16.02 35.34
CA PHE A 322 8.24 -17.36 35.50
C PHE A 322 7.48 -17.51 36.80
N ALA A 323 8.02 -16.99 37.95
CA ALA A 323 7.36 -17.03 39.22
C ALA A 323 6.05 -16.19 39.22
N GLU A 324 6.04 -15.02 38.62
CA GLU A 324 4.82 -14.23 38.42
C GLU A 324 3.77 -14.99 37.61
N MET A 325 4.18 -15.58 36.49
CA MET A 325 3.28 -16.35 35.62
C MET A 325 2.71 -17.58 36.32
N LEU A 326 3.52 -18.25 37.16
CA LEU A 326 3.07 -19.38 37.97
C LEU A 326 2.01 -18.96 39.00
N ALA A 327 2.24 -17.82 39.68
CA ALA A 327 1.29 -17.24 40.65
C ALA A 327 -0.02 -16.81 39.99
N ASP A 328 0.03 -16.34 38.72
CA ASP A 328 -1.13 -15.94 37.93
C ASP A 328 -1.78 -17.08 37.12
N ASN A 329 -1.49 -18.33 37.45
CA ASN A 329 -2.04 -19.51 36.72
C ASN A 329 -1.81 -19.49 35.20
N ARG A 330 -0.68 -18.92 34.74
CA ARG A 330 -0.33 -18.82 33.30
C ARG A 330 0.58 -19.95 32.81
N ILE A 331 0.83 -20.94 33.64
CA ILE A 331 1.69 -22.08 33.32
C ILE A 331 0.85 -23.34 33.16
N TYR A 332 1.03 -24.02 32.06
CA TYR A 332 0.44 -25.32 31.79
C TYR A 332 1.49 -26.43 31.88
N TRP A 333 1.19 -27.48 32.63
CA TRP A 333 2.09 -28.61 32.94
C TRP A 333 1.70 -29.90 32.23
N GLY A 334 0.85 -29.81 31.17
CA GLY A 334 0.22 -31.00 30.60
C GLY A 334 -0.98 -31.48 31.42
N SER A 335 -1.71 -32.45 30.90
CA SER A 335 -2.90 -33.01 31.56
C SER A 335 -2.57 -33.81 32.85
N ASP A 336 -1.34 -34.31 32.94
CA ASP A 336 -0.82 -35.10 34.08
C ASP A 336 0.01 -34.26 35.08
N GLY A 337 0.21 -32.99 34.83
CA GLY A 337 1.01 -32.09 35.66
C GLY A 337 2.52 -32.37 35.60
N ASN A 338 2.99 -33.19 34.67
CA ASN A 338 4.38 -33.67 34.60
C ASN A 338 5.09 -33.36 33.26
N SER A 339 4.41 -32.71 32.35
CA SER A 339 4.99 -32.29 31.05
C SER A 339 5.97 -31.13 31.23
N ILE A 340 6.77 -30.87 30.19
CA ILE A 340 7.53 -29.62 30.14
C ILE A 340 6.53 -28.47 30.21
N TRP A 341 6.80 -27.51 31.08
CA TRP A 341 5.93 -26.36 31.24
C TRP A 341 5.74 -25.58 29.91
N ALA A 342 4.58 -24.99 29.74
CA ALA A 342 4.31 -24.10 28.60
C ALA A 342 3.51 -22.88 29.08
N PRO A 343 3.76 -21.70 28.56
CA PRO A 343 2.94 -20.53 28.88
C PRO A 343 1.55 -20.67 28.24
N LYS A 344 0.50 -20.29 28.95
CA LYS A 344 -0.84 -20.13 28.40
C LYS A 344 -0.90 -18.80 27.64
N MET A 345 -1.22 -18.88 26.36
CA MET A 345 -1.41 -17.71 25.48
C MET A 345 -2.91 -17.51 25.28
N PHE A 346 -3.50 -16.54 26.00
CA PHE A 346 -4.95 -16.32 25.97
C PHE A 346 -5.41 -15.64 24.69
N LEU A 347 -6.52 -16.08 24.11
CA LEU A 347 -7.10 -15.49 22.91
C LEU A 347 -7.53 -14.04 23.14
N SER A 348 -7.99 -13.72 24.35
CA SER A 348 -8.36 -12.37 24.76
C SER A 348 -7.19 -11.36 24.81
N GLU A 349 -5.96 -11.85 24.94
CA GLU A 349 -4.73 -11.05 25.04
C GLU A 349 -3.94 -11.00 23.73
N VAL A 350 -4.34 -11.78 22.72
CA VAL A 350 -3.66 -11.79 21.42
C VAL A 350 -4.00 -10.50 20.68
N LYS A 351 -2.99 -9.92 20.04
CA LYS A 351 -3.18 -8.76 19.15
C LYS A 351 -4.34 -9.03 18.20
N GLN A 352 -5.30 -8.13 18.18
CA GLN A 352 -6.40 -8.17 17.20
C GLN A 352 -5.80 -8.03 15.81
N GLY A 353 -6.17 -8.94 14.91
CA GLY A 353 -5.63 -9.00 13.56
C GLY A 353 -4.33 -9.82 13.44
N VAL A 354 -4.19 -10.45 12.30
CA VAL A 354 -3.01 -11.25 11.93
C VAL A 354 -2.13 -10.42 11.01
N THR A 355 -0.85 -10.36 11.29
CA THR A 355 0.11 -9.71 10.38
C THR A 355 0.02 -10.37 9.00
N PRO A 356 -0.19 -9.61 7.92
CA PRO A 356 -0.29 -10.15 6.58
C PRO A 356 1.06 -10.73 6.13
N MET A 357 1.00 -11.84 5.39
CA MET A 357 2.17 -12.36 4.69
C MET A 357 2.41 -11.58 3.39
N SER A 358 3.63 -11.62 2.88
CA SER A 358 4.00 -10.96 1.61
C SER A 358 3.65 -11.78 0.36
N VAL A 359 3.11 -12.98 0.49
CA VAL A 359 2.57 -13.78 -0.62
C VAL A 359 1.08 -13.94 -0.42
N TRP A 360 0.30 -13.39 -1.35
CA TRP A 360 -1.15 -13.43 -1.34
C TRP A 360 -1.64 -14.42 -2.40
N LYS A 361 -2.26 -15.47 -1.94
CA LYS A 361 -2.73 -16.55 -2.81
C LYS A 361 -4.05 -16.16 -3.48
N TYR A 362 -4.27 -16.67 -4.70
CA TYR A 362 -5.54 -16.49 -5.41
C TYR A 362 -6.74 -17.01 -4.61
N THR A 363 -6.57 -18.03 -3.78
CA THR A 363 -7.63 -18.57 -2.90
C THR A 363 -8.07 -17.61 -1.81
N GLU A 364 -7.27 -16.58 -1.52
CA GLU A 364 -7.53 -15.59 -0.47
C GLU A 364 -8.02 -14.26 -1.03
N VAL A 365 -7.51 -13.86 -2.20
CA VAL A 365 -7.74 -12.54 -2.79
C VAL A 365 -8.27 -12.60 -4.22
N GLY A 366 -8.67 -13.77 -4.71
CA GLY A 366 -9.12 -13.96 -6.07
C GLY A 366 -8.01 -13.89 -7.12
N HIS A 367 -8.32 -14.25 -8.33
CA HIS A 367 -7.44 -14.21 -9.50
C HIS A 367 -8.06 -13.43 -10.67
N SER A 368 -7.28 -13.13 -11.70
CA SER A 368 -7.70 -12.31 -12.84
C SER A 368 -8.92 -12.85 -13.58
N GLN A 369 -9.07 -14.18 -13.67
CA GLN A 369 -10.23 -14.79 -14.34
C GLN A 369 -11.53 -14.60 -13.55
N ASP A 370 -11.48 -14.68 -12.20
CA ASP A 370 -12.64 -14.39 -11.36
C ASP A 370 -13.07 -12.94 -11.51
N ALA A 371 -12.11 -12.00 -11.53
CA ALA A 371 -12.39 -10.60 -11.73
C ALA A 371 -13.07 -10.32 -13.07
N THR A 372 -12.58 -10.95 -14.16
CA THR A 372 -13.22 -10.83 -15.48
C THR A 372 -14.63 -11.40 -15.49
N LYS A 373 -14.86 -12.52 -14.80
CA LYS A 373 -16.18 -13.15 -14.71
C LYS A 373 -17.15 -12.24 -13.92
N GLN A 374 -16.73 -11.75 -12.76
CA GLN A 374 -17.54 -10.85 -11.95
C GLN A 374 -17.90 -9.56 -12.70
N LEU A 375 -16.93 -8.97 -13.44
CA LEU A 375 -17.20 -7.79 -14.25
C LEU A 375 -18.23 -8.07 -15.35
N LYS A 376 -18.12 -9.20 -16.05
CA LYS A 376 -19.11 -9.60 -17.06
C LYS A 376 -20.50 -9.83 -16.48
N GLU A 377 -20.60 -10.40 -15.28
CA GLU A 377 -21.89 -10.59 -14.60
C GLU A 377 -22.57 -9.24 -14.28
N LEU A 378 -21.80 -8.20 -13.91
CA LEU A 378 -22.32 -6.84 -13.70
C LEU A 378 -22.86 -6.19 -14.98
N PHE A 379 -22.35 -6.58 -16.16
CA PHE A 379 -22.67 -5.95 -17.45
C PHE A 379 -23.35 -6.91 -18.42
N ASP A 380 -24.25 -7.77 -17.95
CA ASP A 380 -25.05 -8.69 -18.77
C ASP A 380 -24.21 -9.55 -19.74
N GLY A 381 -23.05 -9.98 -19.31
CA GLY A 381 -22.13 -10.83 -20.08
C GLY A 381 -21.18 -10.06 -21.02
N LYS A 382 -21.22 -8.74 -21.06
CA LYS A 382 -20.36 -7.92 -21.91
C LYS A 382 -18.98 -7.68 -21.25
N ALA A 383 -17.91 -7.75 -22.02
CA ALA A 383 -16.57 -7.41 -21.58
C ALA A 383 -16.26 -5.96 -21.97
N PHE A 384 -16.31 -5.05 -21.02
CA PHE A 384 -15.97 -3.64 -21.24
C PHE A 384 -14.50 -3.30 -20.87
N PHE A 385 -13.81 -4.21 -20.20
CA PHE A 385 -12.43 -4.00 -19.78
C PHE A 385 -11.66 -5.32 -19.79
N ASP A 386 -10.45 -5.27 -20.31
CA ASP A 386 -9.52 -6.41 -20.31
C ASP A 386 -8.72 -6.40 -19.00
N TYR A 387 -8.54 -7.54 -18.37
CA TYR A 387 -7.71 -7.73 -17.18
C TYR A 387 -8.10 -6.89 -15.93
N PRO A 388 -9.36 -6.89 -15.48
CA PRO A 388 -9.74 -6.22 -14.24
C PRO A 388 -9.00 -6.84 -13.04
N LYS A 389 -8.72 -6.03 -12.01
CA LYS A 389 -8.20 -6.53 -10.73
C LYS A 389 -9.31 -7.17 -9.90
N SER A 390 -8.92 -8.10 -9.02
CA SER A 390 -9.86 -8.73 -8.10
C SER A 390 -10.34 -7.73 -7.04
N ILE A 391 -11.64 -7.71 -6.79
CA ILE A 391 -12.26 -6.89 -5.74
C ILE A 391 -11.70 -7.27 -4.36
N GLU A 392 -11.53 -8.57 -4.08
CA GLU A 392 -11.01 -9.07 -2.82
C GLU A 392 -9.55 -8.65 -2.57
N LEU A 393 -8.76 -8.50 -3.65
CA LEU A 393 -7.41 -7.95 -3.56
C LEU A 393 -7.43 -6.50 -3.05
N ILE A 394 -8.29 -5.68 -3.64
CA ILE A 394 -8.41 -4.26 -3.26
C ILE A 394 -9.00 -4.12 -1.86
N LYS A 395 -10.04 -4.90 -1.52
CA LYS A 395 -10.59 -4.95 -0.16
C LYS A 395 -9.50 -5.24 0.88
N ARG A 396 -8.61 -6.20 0.60
CA ARG A 396 -7.48 -6.51 1.49
C ARG A 396 -6.55 -5.32 1.67
N CYS A 397 -6.19 -4.60 0.59
CA CYS A 397 -5.37 -3.40 0.69
C CYS A 397 -6.06 -2.35 1.58
N ILE A 398 -7.35 -2.10 1.37
CA ILE A 398 -8.15 -1.15 2.15
C ILE A 398 -8.15 -1.54 3.63
N GLN A 399 -8.52 -2.77 3.94
CA GLN A 399 -8.61 -3.27 5.33
C GLN A 399 -7.29 -3.16 6.11
N LEU A 400 -6.14 -3.29 5.42
CA LEU A 400 -4.84 -3.27 6.07
C LEU A 400 -4.40 -1.87 6.54
N TYR A 401 -4.78 -0.81 5.83
CA TYR A 401 -4.23 0.53 6.11
C TYR A 401 -5.26 1.66 6.10
N SER A 402 -6.53 1.36 5.96
CA SER A 402 -7.58 2.37 6.09
C SER A 402 -8.26 2.30 7.44
N ASP A 403 -8.67 3.47 7.91
CA ASP A 403 -9.52 3.64 9.08
C ASP A 403 -10.94 3.95 8.63
N SER A 404 -11.84 4.01 9.58
CA SER A 404 -13.18 4.55 9.35
C SER A 404 -13.12 6.04 8.98
N ASP A 405 -13.97 6.44 8.06
CA ASP A 405 -14.13 7.83 7.62
C ASP A 405 -12.85 8.44 7.01
N CYS A 406 -12.20 7.70 6.12
CA CYS A 406 -11.00 8.12 5.43
C CYS A 406 -11.20 8.21 3.91
N TYR A 407 -10.30 8.96 3.24
CA TYR A 407 -10.27 9.03 1.78
C TYR A 407 -9.37 7.94 1.20
N ILE A 408 -9.91 7.22 0.22
CA ILE A 408 -9.20 6.26 -0.62
C ILE A 408 -9.15 6.82 -2.03
N MET A 409 -8.00 6.79 -2.66
CA MET A 409 -7.80 7.34 -4.00
C MET A 409 -7.26 6.28 -4.96
N ASP A 410 -7.75 6.37 -6.20
CA ASP A 410 -7.22 5.63 -7.34
C ASP A 410 -7.21 6.57 -8.56
N PHE A 411 -6.04 6.81 -9.13
CA PHE A 411 -5.90 7.68 -10.30
C PHE A 411 -5.50 6.94 -11.59
N PHE A 412 -5.66 5.60 -11.57
CA PHE A 412 -5.65 4.72 -12.74
C PHE A 412 -6.85 3.77 -12.65
N SER A 413 -8.05 4.31 -12.75
CA SER A 413 -9.28 3.64 -12.34
C SER A 413 -9.59 2.31 -13.04
N GLY A 414 -9.10 2.09 -14.26
CA GLY A 414 -9.36 0.87 -15.01
C GLY A 414 -10.86 0.55 -15.09
N SER A 415 -11.24 -0.61 -14.56
CA SER A 415 -12.63 -1.04 -14.46
C SER A 415 -13.36 -0.54 -13.20
N ALA A 416 -12.84 0.49 -12.54
CA ALA A 416 -13.38 1.04 -11.28
C ALA A 416 -13.42 0.03 -10.12
N THR A 417 -12.52 -0.96 -10.11
CA THR A 417 -12.49 -2.01 -9.08
C THR A 417 -12.31 -1.45 -7.67
N THR A 418 -11.53 -0.37 -7.52
CA THR A 418 -11.33 0.28 -6.22
C THR A 418 -12.63 0.90 -5.71
N ALA A 419 -13.40 1.57 -6.58
CA ALA A 419 -14.71 2.09 -6.22
C ALA A 419 -15.67 0.98 -5.79
N HIS A 420 -15.72 -0.11 -6.55
CA HIS A 420 -16.55 -1.27 -6.23
C HIS A 420 -16.18 -1.88 -4.87
N ALA A 421 -14.87 -2.06 -4.59
CA ALA A 421 -14.40 -2.58 -3.31
C ALA A 421 -14.81 -1.69 -2.12
N VAL A 422 -14.70 -0.36 -2.26
CA VAL A 422 -15.12 0.61 -1.25
C VAL A 422 -16.63 0.53 -1.00
N MET A 423 -17.45 0.52 -2.06
CA MET A 423 -18.91 0.43 -1.93
C MET A 423 -19.35 -0.87 -1.26
N GLN A 424 -18.72 -2.01 -1.61
CA GLN A 424 -19.02 -3.29 -0.96
C GLN A 424 -18.64 -3.29 0.52
N LEU A 425 -17.47 -2.78 0.88
CA LEU A 425 -17.04 -2.70 2.29
C LEU A 425 -17.99 -1.81 3.09
N ASN A 426 -18.42 -0.66 2.55
CA ASN A 426 -19.41 0.20 3.19
C ASN A 426 -20.75 -0.52 3.40
N ALA A 427 -21.21 -1.31 2.43
CA ALA A 427 -22.45 -2.08 2.54
C ALA A 427 -22.34 -3.22 3.57
N GLU A 428 -21.20 -3.91 3.63
CA GLU A 428 -20.91 -4.97 4.61
C GLU A 428 -20.91 -4.42 6.04
N GLU A 429 -20.35 -3.24 6.28
CA GLU A 429 -20.38 -2.60 7.60
C GLU A 429 -21.79 -2.15 8.02
N LEU A 430 -22.56 -1.56 7.11
CA LEU A 430 -23.94 -1.21 7.38
C LEU A 430 -24.79 -2.43 7.73
N ALA A 431 -24.57 -3.56 7.06
CA ALA A 431 -25.28 -4.81 7.35
C ALA A 431 -24.91 -5.37 8.74
N THR A 432 -23.66 -5.27 9.15
CA THR A 432 -23.20 -5.74 10.49
C THR A 432 -23.69 -4.83 11.62
N THR A 433 -23.80 -3.53 11.41
CA THR A 433 -24.34 -2.59 12.41
C THR A 433 -25.83 -2.79 12.67
N HIS A 434 -26.59 -3.26 11.70
CA HIS A 434 -28.01 -3.57 11.87
C HIS A 434 -28.28 -4.89 12.62
N THR A 435 -27.31 -5.80 12.69
CA THR A 435 -27.43 -7.06 13.44
C THR A 435 -27.08 -6.94 14.92
N HIS A 436 -26.44 -5.85 15.35
CA HIS A 436 -26.09 -5.56 16.75
C HIS A 436 -26.89 -4.36 17.28
N THR A 437 -28.09 -4.63 17.78
CA THR A 437 -28.96 -3.65 18.41
C THR A 437 -28.35 -2.99 19.65
N HIS A 438 -28.45 -1.64 19.70
CA HIS A 438 -28.31 -0.77 20.88
C HIS A 438 -26.90 -0.48 21.44
N THR A 439 -26.04 0.11 20.63
CA THR A 439 -25.10 1.14 21.10
C THR A 439 -24.82 2.10 19.97
N HIS A 440 -24.74 3.41 20.28
CA HIS A 440 -24.40 4.46 19.32
C HIS A 440 -23.03 4.17 18.70
N THR A 441 -22.99 3.50 17.58
CA THR A 441 -21.78 3.29 16.78
C THR A 441 -21.86 4.22 15.60
N HIS A 442 -20.83 5.07 15.49
CA HIS A 442 -20.59 5.85 14.29
C HIS A 442 -20.47 4.87 13.11
N THR A 443 -21.31 5.05 12.10
CA THR A 443 -21.19 4.30 10.85
C THR A 443 -19.91 4.71 10.16
N HIS A 444 -19.01 3.79 10.03
CA HIS A 444 -17.76 3.97 9.30
C HIS A 444 -18.07 4.04 7.80
N ARG A 445 -17.56 5.05 7.11
CA ARG A 445 -17.72 5.21 5.66
C ARG A 445 -16.38 5.52 5.04
N TRP A 446 -15.96 4.68 4.10
CA TRP A 446 -14.85 5.01 3.21
C TRP A 446 -15.34 5.90 2.08
N LYS A 447 -14.55 6.91 1.75
CA LYS A 447 -14.82 7.84 0.64
C LYS A 447 -13.79 7.61 -0.44
N ILE A 448 -14.24 7.45 -1.67
CA ILE A 448 -13.34 7.21 -2.79
C ILE A 448 -13.20 8.46 -3.65
N LEU A 449 -11.94 8.79 -3.98
CA LEU A 449 -11.57 9.75 -5.01
C LEU A 449 -11.04 8.96 -6.20
N HIS A 450 -11.82 8.90 -7.27
CA HIS A 450 -11.50 8.12 -8.45
C HIS A 450 -11.21 9.03 -9.63
N HIS A 451 -10.20 8.71 -10.43
CA HIS A 451 -9.88 9.48 -11.61
C HIS A 451 -9.40 8.62 -12.77
N GLN A 452 -10.06 8.74 -13.91
CA GLN A 452 -9.59 8.31 -15.22
C GLN A 452 -10.37 9.00 -16.34
N LYS A 453 -9.72 9.15 -17.52
CA LYS A 453 -10.38 9.43 -18.78
C LYS A 453 -11.07 8.12 -19.24
N LEU A 454 -12.37 8.01 -19.06
CA LEU A 454 -13.14 6.94 -19.65
C LEU A 454 -13.44 7.26 -21.12
N VAL A 455 -13.10 6.33 -21.98
CA VAL A 455 -13.78 6.17 -23.27
C VAL A 455 -15.25 5.97 -22.99
N THR A 456 -16.08 6.79 -23.60
CA THR A 456 -17.54 6.78 -23.50
C THR A 456 -18.12 5.36 -23.50
N ALA A 457 -18.27 4.78 -22.32
CA ALA A 457 -19.28 3.76 -22.10
C ALA A 457 -20.53 4.53 -21.66
N SER A 458 -21.53 4.52 -22.51
CA SER A 458 -22.83 5.13 -22.34
C SER A 458 -23.37 5.04 -20.91
N SER A 459 -24.29 5.94 -20.57
CA SER A 459 -25.17 6.07 -19.39
C SER A 459 -25.58 4.81 -18.58
N SER A 460 -25.12 3.63 -18.93
CA SER A 460 -25.35 2.36 -18.23
C SER A 460 -24.47 2.13 -16.99
N TRP A 461 -23.38 2.91 -16.79
CA TRP A 461 -22.51 2.77 -15.61
C TRP A 461 -23.19 3.23 -14.30
N CYS A 462 -24.01 4.26 -14.37
CA CYS A 462 -24.72 4.77 -13.19
C CYS A 462 -25.82 3.85 -12.67
N SER A 463 -26.39 2.98 -13.50
CA SER A 463 -27.50 2.10 -13.11
C SER A 463 -27.08 0.76 -12.50
N CYS A 464 -25.79 0.37 -12.59
CA CYS A 464 -25.30 -0.92 -12.09
C CYS A 464 -24.63 -0.85 -10.70
N LEU A 465 -24.45 0.34 -10.14
CA LEU A 465 -23.81 0.54 -8.84
C LEU A 465 -24.79 0.88 -7.69
N ASN A 466 -26.12 0.68 -7.92
CA ASN A 466 -27.18 0.78 -6.89
C ASN A 466 -27.44 -0.58 -6.24
#